data_d5dd6e26b8c0ff7230e809ff3d52df0b
#
_entry.id   d5dd6e26b8c0ff7230e809ff3d52df0b
#
_cell.length_a   1.000
_cell.length_b   1.000
_cell.length_c   1.000
_cell.angle_alpha   90.00
_cell.angle_beta   90.00
_cell.angle_gamma   90.00
#
_symmetry.space_group_name_H-M   'P 1'
#
loop_
_entity.id
_entity.type
_entity.pdbx_description
1 polymer ?
#
loop_
_entity_poly.entity_id
_entity_poly.type
_entity_poly.pdbx_seq_one_letter_code
_entity_poly.pdbx_strand_id
1 'polypeptide(L)'
;MAVDLSVQMGRLRLKNPIGTASGTFGYGLEFAEFLDLASLGAISVKGLSLRPCHGNPPPRICETDAGMLNAIGLQNVGIDVFLTEKLPELHRRGATVIANAWGDTDEDYVAVVERIGADRRVAAIELNVSCPNVVKGGMIFGNNPDLLSSLVAKVRAATKHVLVVKLSPNVTDIVAVARAAVDAGADALSLINTVVGLAIDLETRRPKIGFTTGGLSGPAIRPIALRMVWEVRKALPKVPIFGMGGIETVENVVEFLVAGANAVQIGTANFRDPSLAGRLVGELESWCQAHGVARVSDLVGTLRTRPRPEHLFA
;
A
#
# COMPACT_ATOMS: atom_id res chain seq x y z
N MET A 1 -22.51 16.14 -15.58
CA MET A 1 -22.07 16.94 -14.42
C MET A 1 -20.60 16.63 -14.16
N ALA A 2 -19.81 17.61 -13.71
CA ALA A 2 -18.43 17.33 -13.28
C ALA A 2 -18.46 16.46 -12.02
N VAL A 3 -17.66 15.40 -11.99
CA VAL A 3 -17.54 14.49 -10.83
C VAL A 3 -16.44 15.01 -9.90
N ASP A 4 -16.71 15.07 -8.60
CA ASP A 4 -15.67 15.34 -7.60
C ASP A 4 -14.97 14.00 -7.25
N LEU A 5 -13.75 13.84 -7.77
CA LEU A 5 -12.89 12.69 -7.47
C LEU A 5 -12.05 12.88 -6.19
N SER A 6 -12.10 14.04 -5.55
CA SER A 6 -11.26 14.30 -4.37
C SER A 6 -11.63 13.42 -3.18
N VAL A 7 -10.62 12.99 -2.43
CA VAL A 7 -10.80 12.18 -1.22
C VAL A 7 -9.91 12.68 -0.08
N GLN A 8 -10.34 12.38 1.15
CA GLN A 8 -9.64 12.80 2.36
C GLN A 8 -8.94 11.60 3.02
N MET A 9 -7.63 11.72 3.25
CA MET A 9 -6.78 10.74 3.92
C MET A 9 -6.19 11.36 5.20
N GLY A 10 -6.96 11.33 6.29
CA GLY A 10 -6.62 12.11 7.47
C GLY A 10 -6.61 13.61 7.15
N ARG A 11 -5.49 14.29 7.38
CA ARG A 11 -5.28 15.71 7.01
C ARG A 11 -4.85 15.94 5.56
N LEU A 12 -4.53 14.88 4.83
CA LEU A 12 -4.12 14.94 3.43
C LEU A 12 -5.34 14.85 2.52
N ARG A 13 -5.53 15.86 1.67
CA ARG A 13 -6.51 15.82 0.58
C ARG A 13 -5.81 15.38 -0.71
N LEU A 14 -6.34 14.33 -1.32
CA LEU A 14 -5.93 13.88 -2.64
C LEU A 14 -6.94 14.35 -3.69
N LYS A 15 -6.46 14.74 -4.86
CA LYS A 15 -7.33 15.23 -5.97
C LYS A 15 -8.17 14.12 -6.62
N ASN A 16 -7.73 12.86 -6.51
CA ASN A 16 -8.47 11.66 -6.88
C ASN A 16 -7.99 10.47 -6.04
N PRO A 17 -8.72 9.34 -5.99
CA PRO A 17 -8.40 8.21 -5.12
C PRO A 17 -7.35 7.26 -5.73
N ILE A 18 -6.80 7.51 -6.91
CA ILE A 18 -5.89 6.59 -7.58
C ILE A 18 -4.43 6.93 -7.23
N GLY A 19 -3.76 5.98 -6.62
CA GLY A 19 -2.33 6.05 -6.34
C GLY A 19 -1.60 4.79 -6.77
N THR A 20 -0.29 4.76 -6.53
CA THR A 20 0.56 3.60 -6.82
C THR A 20 1.09 2.97 -5.54
N ALA A 21 1.22 1.62 -5.53
CA ALA A 21 1.72 0.89 -4.38
C ALA A 21 3.26 0.92 -4.34
N SER A 22 3.79 1.08 -3.15
CA SER A 22 5.24 0.99 -2.93
C SER A 22 5.81 -0.35 -3.40
N GLY A 23 6.96 -0.28 -4.05
CA GLY A 23 7.70 -1.45 -4.52
C GLY A 23 7.39 -1.88 -5.96
N THR A 24 6.32 -1.38 -6.57
CA THR A 24 5.89 -1.75 -7.93
C THR A 24 5.91 -0.57 -8.90
N PHE A 25 6.31 0.61 -8.42
CA PHE A 25 6.36 1.84 -9.21
C PHE A 25 7.69 2.59 -9.03
N GLY A 26 8.75 1.90 -8.62
CA GLY A 26 10.06 2.49 -8.38
C GLY A 26 9.97 3.72 -7.47
N TYR A 27 10.58 4.81 -7.90
CA TYR A 27 10.41 6.15 -7.32
C TYR A 27 9.39 6.99 -8.11
N GLY A 28 8.76 6.43 -9.16
CA GLY A 28 7.82 7.10 -10.04
C GLY A 28 8.47 7.71 -11.28
N LEU A 29 9.73 8.13 -11.21
CA LEU A 29 10.44 8.76 -12.33
C LEU A 29 10.59 7.82 -13.52
N GLU A 30 10.73 6.53 -13.25
CA GLU A 30 10.84 5.46 -14.22
C GLU A 30 9.57 5.30 -15.08
N PHE A 31 8.43 5.81 -14.59
CA PHE A 31 7.14 5.74 -15.25
C PHE A 31 6.72 7.06 -15.93
N ALA A 32 7.52 8.11 -15.79
CA ALA A 32 7.19 9.45 -16.29
C ALA A 32 7.08 9.56 -17.84
N GLU A 33 7.57 8.56 -18.57
CA GLU A 33 7.42 8.44 -20.02
C GLU A 33 6.06 7.86 -20.42
N PHE A 34 5.39 7.14 -19.52
CA PHE A 34 4.14 6.43 -19.78
C PHE A 34 2.90 7.17 -19.29
N LEU A 35 3.06 8.05 -18.31
CA LEU A 35 1.94 8.81 -17.73
C LEU A 35 2.41 10.12 -17.09
N ASP A 36 1.50 11.07 -16.97
CA ASP A 36 1.73 12.29 -16.18
C ASP A 36 1.65 11.96 -14.68
N LEU A 37 2.79 12.05 -13.99
CA LEU A 37 2.87 11.78 -12.54
C LEU A 37 1.98 12.73 -11.73
N ALA A 38 1.77 13.96 -12.23
CA ALA A 38 0.86 14.91 -11.61
C ALA A 38 -0.62 14.51 -11.75
N SER A 39 -1.01 13.61 -12.63
CA SER A 39 -2.41 13.14 -12.75
C SER A 39 -2.86 12.28 -11.59
N LEU A 40 -1.94 11.58 -10.93
CA LEU A 40 -2.24 10.64 -9.84
C LEU A 40 -2.61 11.34 -8.54
N GLY A 41 -3.47 10.71 -7.75
CA GLY A 41 -3.77 11.17 -6.39
C GLY A 41 -2.54 11.15 -5.49
N ALA A 42 -1.77 10.06 -5.53
CA ALA A 42 -0.49 9.96 -4.85
C ALA A 42 0.41 8.87 -5.44
N ILE A 43 1.72 9.01 -5.23
CA ILE A 43 2.74 8.00 -5.57
C ILE A 43 3.39 7.55 -4.26
N SER A 44 3.18 6.26 -3.88
CA SER A 44 3.95 5.64 -2.80
C SER A 44 5.26 5.11 -3.37
N VAL A 45 6.36 5.78 -3.04
CA VAL A 45 7.68 5.43 -3.56
C VAL A 45 8.22 4.12 -2.95
N LYS A 46 9.26 3.59 -3.56
CA LYS A 46 9.99 2.43 -3.04
C LYS A 46 10.37 2.63 -1.58
N GLY A 47 10.27 1.56 -0.78
CA GLY A 47 10.62 1.59 0.64
C GLY A 47 12.04 2.08 0.88
N LEU A 48 12.18 3.05 1.77
CA LEU A 48 13.41 3.76 2.09
C LEU A 48 13.96 3.31 3.43
N SER A 49 15.25 3.06 3.49
CA SER A 49 16.05 2.84 4.71
C SER A 49 17.13 3.91 4.86
N LEU A 50 17.78 3.96 6.03
CA LEU A 50 18.87 4.92 6.30
C LEU A 50 20.00 4.78 5.29
N ARG A 51 20.37 3.54 4.94
CA ARG A 51 21.44 3.22 4.00
C ARG A 51 20.86 2.54 2.77
N PRO A 52 21.54 2.59 1.62
CA PRO A 52 21.17 1.78 0.46
C PRO A 52 21.09 0.30 0.81
N CYS A 53 20.10 -0.39 0.25
CA CYS A 53 19.94 -1.84 0.38
C CYS A 53 19.98 -2.49 -1.01
N HIS A 54 20.84 -3.50 -1.21
CA HIS A 54 20.99 -4.20 -2.49
C HIS A 54 19.84 -5.20 -2.73
N GLY A 55 19.11 -5.58 -1.69
CA GLY A 55 18.08 -6.60 -1.76
C GLY A 55 18.65 -8.02 -1.89
N ASN A 56 17.77 -8.95 -2.20
CA ASN A 56 18.11 -10.37 -2.32
C ASN A 56 18.78 -10.70 -3.67
N PRO A 57 19.57 -11.79 -3.76
CA PRO A 57 20.07 -12.29 -5.03
C PRO A 57 18.93 -12.81 -5.92
N PRO A 58 19.08 -12.77 -7.27
CA PRO A 58 18.12 -13.36 -8.20
C PRO A 58 18.15 -14.91 -8.16
N PRO A 59 17.06 -15.58 -8.64
CA PRO A 59 15.83 -14.98 -9.18
C PRO A 59 14.92 -14.44 -8.06
N ARG A 60 14.42 -13.22 -8.24
CA ARG A 60 13.65 -12.51 -7.19
C ARG A 60 12.15 -12.43 -7.44
N ILE A 61 11.74 -12.76 -8.66
CA ILE A 61 10.34 -12.75 -9.09
C ILE A 61 10.03 -13.99 -9.91
N CYS A 62 8.81 -14.48 -9.83
CA CYS A 62 8.26 -15.42 -10.81
C CYS A 62 6.77 -15.17 -11.00
N GLU A 63 6.29 -15.38 -12.21
CA GLU A 63 4.85 -15.32 -12.52
C GLU A 63 4.12 -16.53 -11.94
N THR A 64 2.84 -16.32 -11.64
CA THR A 64 1.85 -17.35 -11.29
C THR A 64 0.63 -17.17 -12.18
N ASP A 65 -0.29 -18.14 -12.18
CA ASP A 65 -1.47 -18.13 -13.07
C ASP A 65 -2.31 -16.83 -12.96
N ALA A 66 -2.35 -16.20 -11.80
CA ALA A 66 -3.14 -14.99 -11.57
C ALA A 66 -2.38 -13.92 -10.76
N GLY A 67 -1.09 -13.76 -11.02
CA GLY A 67 -0.27 -12.76 -10.33
C GLY A 67 1.22 -13.06 -10.39
N MET A 68 1.94 -12.68 -9.36
CA MET A 68 3.38 -12.95 -9.26
C MET A 68 3.82 -13.14 -7.81
N LEU A 69 4.87 -13.93 -7.63
CA LEU A 69 5.65 -14.02 -6.39
C LEU A 69 6.88 -13.12 -6.47
N ASN A 70 7.19 -12.45 -5.38
CA ASN A 70 8.42 -11.68 -5.27
C ASN A 70 9.13 -11.90 -3.94
N ALA A 71 10.45 -11.83 -3.99
CA ALA A 71 11.35 -11.79 -2.83
C ALA A 71 12.47 -10.77 -3.11
N ILE A 72 12.10 -9.51 -3.33
CA ILE A 72 13.04 -8.44 -3.72
C ILE A 72 14.05 -8.12 -2.62
N GLY A 73 13.67 -8.26 -1.34
CA GLY A 73 14.55 -7.95 -0.21
C GLY A 73 14.78 -6.45 -0.01
N LEU A 74 13.73 -5.64 -0.21
CA LEU A 74 13.70 -4.20 0.11
C LEU A 74 14.78 -3.35 -0.58
N GLN A 75 15.29 -3.77 -1.73
CA GLN A 75 16.26 -3.00 -2.52
C GLN A 75 15.83 -1.53 -2.63
N ASN A 76 16.74 -0.61 -2.25
CA ASN A 76 16.48 0.83 -2.34
C ASN A 76 17.79 1.63 -2.34
N VAL A 77 17.71 2.91 -2.72
CA VAL A 77 18.88 3.80 -2.86
C VAL A 77 19.29 4.47 -1.54
N GLY A 78 18.58 4.24 -0.46
CA GLY A 78 18.75 4.96 0.81
C GLY A 78 18.07 6.33 0.83
N ILE A 79 17.89 6.85 2.04
CA ILE A 79 17.14 8.10 2.26
C ILE A 79 17.85 9.31 1.66
N ASP A 80 19.17 9.36 1.70
CA ASP A 80 19.96 10.53 1.26
C ASP A 80 19.80 10.75 -0.26
N VAL A 81 19.99 9.71 -1.06
CA VAL A 81 19.81 9.78 -2.52
C VAL A 81 18.36 10.11 -2.87
N PHE A 82 17.40 9.55 -2.13
CA PHE A 82 16.00 9.89 -2.37
C PHE A 82 15.72 11.38 -2.15
N LEU A 83 16.15 11.94 -1.02
CA LEU A 83 15.88 13.34 -0.67
C LEU A 83 16.62 14.35 -1.57
N THR A 84 17.82 14.01 -2.03
CA THR A 84 18.67 14.92 -2.81
C THR A 84 18.48 14.82 -4.33
N GLU A 85 18.10 13.66 -4.85
CA GLU A 85 18.00 13.42 -6.29
C GLU A 85 16.57 13.14 -6.76
N LYS A 86 15.86 12.20 -6.09
CA LYS A 86 14.55 11.71 -6.59
C LYS A 86 13.41 12.65 -6.21
N LEU A 87 13.34 13.05 -4.95
CA LEU A 87 12.25 13.89 -4.45
C LEU A 87 12.18 15.28 -5.10
N PRO A 88 13.30 16.00 -5.36
CA PRO A 88 13.26 17.27 -6.10
C PRO A 88 12.62 17.13 -7.47
N GLU A 89 12.96 16.09 -8.22
CA GLU A 89 12.43 15.87 -9.57
C GLU A 89 10.95 15.47 -9.53
N LEU A 90 10.53 14.61 -8.58
CA LEU A 90 9.11 14.30 -8.37
C LEU A 90 8.29 15.53 -8.04
N HIS A 91 8.83 16.41 -7.18
CA HIS A 91 8.19 17.67 -6.82
C HIS A 91 8.06 18.61 -8.03
N ARG A 92 9.13 18.74 -8.84
CA ARG A 92 9.12 19.53 -10.07
C ARG A 92 8.06 19.06 -11.07
N ARG A 93 7.77 17.76 -11.09
CA ARG A 93 6.71 17.13 -11.90
C ARG A 93 5.32 17.22 -11.27
N GLY A 94 5.16 17.89 -10.13
CA GLY A 94 3.88 18.04 -9.46
C GLY A 94 3.31 16.77 -8.82
N ALA A 95 4.14 15.75 -8.59
CA ALA A 95 3.71 14.50 -7.97
C ALA A 95 3.41 14.70 -6.48
N THR A 96 2.30 14.12 -6.01
CA THR A 96 2.00 13.99 -4.57
C THR A 96 2.71 12.74 -4.04
N VAL A 97 3.75 12.93 -3.22
CA VAL A 97 4.64 11.85 -2.80
C VAL A 97 4.28 11.33 -1.41
N ILE A 98 4.05 10.02 -1.31
CA ILE A 98 4.01 9.27 -0.05
C ILE A 98 5.34 8.52 0.08
N ALA A 99 6.14 8.86 1.08
CA ALA A 99 7.42 8.21 1.32
C ALA A 99 7.21 6.93 2.14
N ASN A 100 7.52 5.77 1.56
CA ASN A 100 7.44 4.50 2.26
C ASN A 100 8.72 4.29 3.07
N ALA A 101 8.60 4.10 4.38
CA ALA A 101 9.72 3.99 5.33
C ALA A 101 9.79 2.59 5.93
N TRP A 102 11.00 2.05 6.08
CA TRP A 102 11.24 0.80 6.79
C TRP A 102 12.60 0.83 7.52
N GLY A 103 12.76 -0.05 8.50
CA GLY A 103 14.00 -0.23 9.26
C GLY A 103 14.10 -1.67 9.79
N ASP A 104 15.27 -2.05 10.25
CA ASP A 104 15.52 -3.34 10.91
C ASP A 104 15.21 -3.28 12.41
N THR A 105 15.33 -2.10 13.02
CA THR A 105 15.06 -1.82 14.42
C THR A 105 14.10 -0.64 14.57
N ASP A 106 13.51 -0.47 15.74
CA ASP A 106 12.69 0.71 16.08
C ASP A 106 13.45 2.02 15.84
N GLU A 107 14.73 2.04 16.21
CA GLU A 107 15.62 3.19 16.05
C GLU A 107 15.83 3.53 14.57
N ASP A 108 16.00 2.53 13.71
CA ASP A 108 16.11 2.72 12.25
C ASP A 108 14.83 3.32 11.69
N TYR A 109 13.65 2.80 12.09
CA TYR A 109 12.37 3.36 11.66
C TYR A 109 12.22 4.83 12.08
N VAL A 110 12.53 5.14 13.33
CA VAL A 110 12.46 6.51 13.87
C VAL A 110 13.39 7.43 13.08
N ALA A 111 14.66 7.03 12.89
CA ALA A 111 15.65 7.84 12.20
C ALA A 111 15.30 8.09 10.71
N VAL A 112 14.77 7.07 9.99
CA VAL A 112 14.28 7.26 8.61
C VAL A 112 13.12 8.25 8.58
N VAL A 113 12.16 8.09 9.50
CA VAL A 113 10.97 8.94 9.57
C VAL A 113 11.31 10.38 9.94
N GLU A 114 12.25 10.62 10.85
CA GLU A 114 12.77 11.96 11.17
C GLU A 114 13.40 12.64 9.95
N ARG A 115 14.21 11.90 9.19
CA ARG A 115 14.85 12.40 7.97
C ARG A 115 13.81 12.76 6.90
N ILE A 116 12.81 11.90 6.68
CA ILE A 116 11.69 12.18 5.76
C ILE A 116 10.87 13.35 6.27
N GLY A 117 10.55 13.37 7.56
CA GLY A 117 9.71 14.36 8.20
C GLY A 117 10.28 15.79 8.21
N ALA A 118 11.58 15.94 8.01
CA ALA A 118 12.23 17.24 7.83
C ALA A 118 11.92 17.89 6.46
N ASP A 119 11.45 17.14 5.47
CA ASP A 119 11.20 17.61 4.12
C ASP A 119 9.69 17.80 3.83
N ARG A 120 9.28 19.06 3.63
CA ARG A 120 7.88 19.43 3.40
C ARG A 120 7.33 19.02 2.03
N ARG A 121 8.19 18.57 1.09
CA ARG A 121 7.77 18.07 -0.22
C ARG A 121 7.12 16.68 -0.14
N VAL A 122 7.31 15.96 0.96
CA VAL A 122 6.63 14.69 1.24
C VAL A 122 5.25 14.98 1.80
N ALA A 123 4.21 14.43 1.17
CA ALA A 123 2.82 14.64 1.57
C ALA A 123 2.40 13.76 2.76
N ALA A 124 2.89 12.53 2.81
CA ALA A 124 2.64 11.57 3.89
C ALA A 124 3.80 10.56 4.01
N ILE A 125 3.87 9.89 5.15
CA ILE A 125 4.81 8.79 5.40
C ILE A 125 4.00 7.50 5.51
N GLU A 126 4.35 6.49 4.70
CA GLU A 126 3.79 5.14 4.79
C GLU A 126 4.79 4.24 5.52
N LEU A 127 4.44 3.79 6.73
CA LEU A 127 5.28 2.91 7.54
C LEU A 127 5.08 1.46 7.10
N ASN A 128 6.12 0.83 6.55
CA ASN A 128 6.08 -0.54 6.10
C ASN A 128 6.48 -1.50 7.23
N VAL A 129 5.49 -2.03 7.93
CA VAL A 129 5.69 -2.96 9.07
C VAL A 129 5.61 -4.43 8.65
N SER A 130 5.49 -4.71 7.36
CA SER A 130 5.21 -6.06 6.82
C SER A 130 6.48 -6.83 6.43
N CYS A 131 7.68 -6.37 6.82
CA CYS A 131 8.92 -7.04 6.40
C CYS A 131 9.10 -8.38 7.14
N PRO A 132 9.05 -9.54 6.44
CA PRO A 132 9.23 -10.84 7.07
C PRO A 132 10.71 -11.16 7.39
N ASN A 133 11.65 -10.30 7.01
CA ASN A 133 13.09 -10.59 6.97
C ASN A 133 13.91 -9.88 8.06
N VAL A 134 13.33 -9.49 9.17
CA VAL A 134 14.13 -8.99 10.30
C VAL A 134 14.76 -10.16 11.02
N VAL A 135 15.95 -10.55 10.57
CA VAL A 135 16.71 -11.72 11.08
C VAL A 135 17.33 -11.46 12.47
N LYS A 136 17.32 -10.25 12.99
CA LYS A 136 17.79 -9.94 14.32
C LYS A 136 16.63 -9.91 15.33
N GLY A 137 16.35 -11.06 15.94
CA GLY A 137 15.47 -11.17 17.11
C GLY A 137 14.07 -11.74 16.84
N GLY A 138 13.72 -12.14 15.62
CA GLY A 138 12.43 -12.81 15.33
C GLY A 138 11.18 -11.94 15.52
N MET A 139 11.33 -10.64 15.64
CA MET A 139 10.21 -9.71 15.83
C MET A 139 9.65 -9.26 14.48
N ILE A 140 8.50 -9.80 14.12
CA ILE A 140 7.71 -9.35 12.98
C ILE A 140 6.70 -8.32 13.51
N PHE A 141 7.03 -7.03 13.41
CA PHE A 141 6.17 -5.94 13.92
C PHE A 141 4.72 -6.04 13.41
N GLY A 142 4.53 -6.38 12.15
CA GLY A 142 3.22 -6.43 11.53
C GLY A 142 2.30 -7.58 11.99
N ASN A 143 2.82 -8.57 12.75
CA ASN A 143 2.05 -9.74 13.17
C ASN A 143 1.71 -9.74 14.68
N ASN A 144 2.30 -8.81 15.44
CA ASN A 144 2.06 -8.67 16.87
C ASN A 144 1.54 -7.25 17.16
N PRO A 145 0.27 -7.10 17.61
CA PRO A 145 -0.34 -5.81 17.90
C PRO A 145 0.43 -4.96 18.92
N ASP A 146 1.03 -5.56 19.95
CA ASP A 146 1.74 -4.82 21.00
C ASP A 146 3.06 -4.24 20.48
N LEU A 147 3.81 -5.03 19.71
CA LEU A 147 5.04 -4.58 19.06
C LEU A 147 4.75 -3.49 18.03
N LEU A 148 3.69 -3.67 17.25
CA LEU A 148 3.25 -2.67 16.29
C LEU A 148 2.87 -1.36 16.98
N SER A 149 2.09 -1.43 18.04
CA SER A 149 1.67 -0.26 18.83
C SER A 149 2.89 0.51 19.37
N SER A 150 3.86 -0.21 19.95
CA SER A 150 5.10 0.40 20.45
C SER A 150 5.87 1.12 19.35
N LEU A 151 6.08 0.46 18.20
CA LEU A 151 6.77 1.06 17.05
C LEU A 151 6.04 2.30 16.53
N VAL A 152 4.72 2.19 16.28
CA VAL A 152 3.91 3.29 15.75
C VAL A 152 3.93 4.49 16.69
N ALA A 153 3.86 4.29 18.02
CA ALA A 153 3.93 5.37 18.99
C ALA A 153 5.29 6.10 18.94
N LYS A 154 6.40 5.37 18.84
CA LYS A 154 7.75 5.96 18.69
C LYS A 154 7.86 6.76 17.39
N VAL A 155 7.41 6.18 16.28
CA VAL A 155 7.42 6.85 14.97
C VAL A 155 6.50 8.08 14.97
N ARG A 156 5.33 7.98 15.60
CA ARG A 156 4.40 9.14 15.73
C ARG A 156 5.02 10.30 16.47
N ALA A 157 5.81 10.03 17.52
CA ALA A 157 6.53 11.07 18.25
C ALA A 157 7.59 11.79 17.39
N ALA A 158 8.18 11.09 16.43
CA ALA A 158 9.25 11.57 15.55
C ALA A 158 8.74 12.41 14.35
N THR A 159 7.45 12.41 14.04
CA THR A 159 6.94 13.15 12.87
C THR A 159 5.59 13.79 13.11
N LYS A 160 5.33 14.89 12.39
CA LYS A 160 4.00 15.53 12.30
C LYS A 160 3.32 15.30 10.95
N HIS A 161 3.93 14.57 10.02
CA HIS A 161 3.33 14.20 8.75
C HIS A 161 2.12 13.29 8.96
N VAL A 162 1.26 13.21 7.96
CA VAL A 162 0.25 12.16 7.91
C VAL A 162 0.96 10.82 7.91
N LEU A 163 0.67 10.00 8.93
CA LEU A 163 1.27 8.69 9.15
C LEU A 163 0.29 7.60 8.69
N VAL A 164 0.66 6.90 7.64
CA VAL A 164 -0.06 5.75 7.11
C VAL A 164 0.66 4.49 7.58
N VAL A 165 -0.04 3.51 8.12
CA VAL A 165 0.58 2.22 8.50
C VAL A 165 0.15 1.15 7.51
N LYS A 166 1.13 0.51 6.85
CA LYS A 166 0.89 -0.54 5.84
C LYS A 166 0.86 -1.91 6.50
N LEU A 167 -0.34 -2.51 6.49
CA LEU A 167 -0.63 -3.76 7.20
C LEU A 167 -0.33 -5.00 6.35
N SER A 168 0.16 -6.05 7.03
CA SER A 168 0.35 -7.39 6.47
C SER A 168 -0.96 -8.17 6.46
N PRO A 169 -1.27 -8.93 5.39
CA PRO A 169 -2.39 -9.87 5.40
C PRO A 169 -2.08 -11.19 6.14
N ASN A 170 -0.81 -11.43 6.49
CA ASN A 170 -0.34 -12.68 7.06
C ASN A 170 -0.54 -12.71 8.59
N VAL A 171 -1.76 -12.38 9.01
CA VAL A 171 -2.18 -12.28 10.41
C VAL A 171 -3.51 -13.03 10.62
N THR A 172 -3.77 -13.46 11.83
CA THR A 172 -5.03 -14.13 12.18
C THR A 172 -6.19 -13.13 12.27
N ASP A 173 -5.93 -11.94 12.83
CA ASP A 173 -6.92 -10.89 13.02
C ASP A 173 -6.37 -9.54 12.54
N ILE A 174 -6.79 -9.13 11.34
CA ILE A 174 -6.40 -7.86 10.74
C ILE A 174 -6.99 -6.66 11.48
N VAL A 175 -8.15 -6.83 12.13
CA VAL A 175 -8.82 -5.76 12.87
C VAL A 175 -8.05 -5.42 14.15
N ALA A 176 -7.55 -6.43 14.87
CA ALA A 176 -6.73 -6.22 16.06
C ALA A 176 -5.45 -5.45 15.73
N VAL A 177 -4.76 -5.82 14.64
CA VAL A 177 -3.56 -5.13 14.15
C VAL A 177 -3.87 -3.70 13.70
N ALA A 178 -4.98 -3.50 12.96
CA ALA A 178 -5.42 -2.19 12.52
C ALA A 178 -5.73 -1.25 13.70
N ARG A 179 -6.42 -1.77 14.73
CA ARG A 179 -6.73 -1.03 15.95
C ARG A 179 -5.46 -0.60 16.69
N ALA A 180 -4.52 -1.53 16.89
CA ALA A 180 -3.24 -1.24 17.53
C ALA A 180 -2.47 -0.10 16.84
N ALA A 181 -2.45 -0.09 15.50
CA ALA A 181 -1.82 0.98 14.73
C ALA A 181 -2.52 2.33 14.92
N VAL A 182 -3.85 2.36 14.91
CA VAL A 182 -4.65 3.59 15.04
C VAL A 182 -4.55 4.15 16.45
N ASP A 183 -4.69 3.31 17.46
CA ASP A 183 -4.63 3.70 18.87
C ASP A 183 -3.23 4.25 19.23
N ALA A 184 -2.18 3.80 18.53
CA ALA A 184 -0.81 4.29 18.66
C ALA A 184 -0.51 5.56 17.85
N GLY A 185 -1.48 6.09 17.08
CA GLY A 185 -1.36 7.39 16.41
C GLY A 185 -1.21 7.36 14.88
N ALA A 186 -1.56 6.27 14.22
CA ALA A 186 -1.70 6.27 12.76
C ALA A 186 -2.89 7.17 12.33
N ASP A 187 -2.65 8.05 11.34
CA ASP A 187 -3.69 8.90 10.75
C ASP A 187 -4.54 8.14 9.72
N ALA A 188 -3.96 7.13 9.08
CA ALA A 188 -4.58 6.30 8.05
C ALA A 188 -3.93 4.91 8.01
N LEU A 189 -4.58 3.98 7.33
CA LEU A 189 -4.06 2.63 7.10
C LEU A 189 -3.93 2.38 5.61
N SER A 190 -2.97 1.51 5.22
CA SER A 190 -2.92 0.93 3.89
C SER A 190 -2.91 -0.60 4.00
N LEU A 191 -3.77 -1.26 3.24
CA LEU A 191 -3.91 -2.73 3.26
C LEU A 191 -4.42 -3.26 1.92
N ILE A 192 -3.87 -4.37 1.49
CA ILE A 192 -2.94 -5.27 2.15
C ILE A 192 -1.58 -5.30 1.46
N ASN A 193 -0.52 -5.66 2.20
CA ASN A 193 0.73 -6.09 1.59
C ASN A 193 0.53 -7.48 0.95
N THR A 194 1.59 -8.10 0.49
CA THR A 194 1.55 -9.39 -0.22
C THR A 194 1.25 -10.57 0.72
N VAL A 195 0.56 -11.58 0.20
CA VAL A 195 0.30 -12.85 0.90
C VAL A 195 1.49 -13.78 0.71
N VAL A 196 1.95 -14.44 1.77
CA VAL A 196 3.06 -15.40 1.67
C VAL A 196 2.65 -16.60 0.81
N GLY A 197 3.47 -16.93 -0.18
CA GLY A 197 3.25 -18.02 -1.11
C GLY A 197 4.54 -18.74 -1.51
N LEU A 198 4.42 -19.86 -2.20
CA LEU A 198 5.50 -20.69 -2.73
C LEU A 198 5.18 -21.13 -4.15
N ALA A 199 6.16 -21.07 -5.04
CA ALA A 199 6.11 -21.72 -6.36
C ALA A 199 7.29 -22.69 -6.51
N ILE A 200 7.01 -23.88 -7.04
CA ILE A 200 7.97 -24.98 -7.15
C ILE A 200 8.26 -25.24 -8.62
N ASP A 201 9.53 -25.35 -8.96
CA ASP A 201 10.02 -25.90 -10.20
C ASP A 201 10.07 -27.43 -10.07
N LEU A 202 9.28 -28.13 -10.90
CA LEU A 202 9.13 -29.59 -10.76
C LEU A 202 10.34 -30.37 -11.24
N GLU A 203 11.08 -29.83 -12.20
CA GLU A 203 12.28 -30.49 -12.75
C GLU A 203 13.41 -30.50 -11.72
N THR A 204 13.63 -29.34 -11.08
CA THR A 204 14.70 -29.19 -10.09
C THR A 204 14.24 -29.49 -8.67
N ARG A 205 12.93 -29.56 -8.41
CA ARG A 205 12.29 -29.64 -7.08
C ARG A 205 12.74 -28.53 -6.12
N ARG A 206 12.98 -27.34 -6.69
CA ARG A 206 13.41 -26.14 -5.95
C ARG A 206 12.36 -25.04 -6.05
N PRO A 207 12.38 -24.05 -5.13
CA PRO A 207 11.60 -22.84 -5.30
C PRO A 207 11.98 -22.13 -6.61
N LYS A 208 10.98 -21.55 -7.30
CA LYS A 208 11.20 -20.76 -8.54
C LYS A 208 11.88 -19.42 -8.28
N ILE A 209 11.90 -18.96 -7.02
CA ILE A 209 12.62 -17.74 -6.58
C ILE A 209 13.77 -18.12 -5.66
N GLY A 210 14.76 -17.23 -5.50
CA GLY A 210 15.97 -17.49 -4.72
C GLY A 210 15.76 -17.70 -3.21
N PHE A 211 14.54 -17.47 -2.73
CA PHE A 211 14.07 -17.77 -1.37
C PHE A 211 12.98 -18.85 -1.44
N THR A 212 12.77 -19.57 -0.33
CA THR A 212 11.76 -20.63 -0.31
C THR A 212 10.35 -20.07 -0.51
N THR A 213 10.03 -18.94 0.13
CA THR A 213 8.75 -18.27 0.03
C THR A 213 8.91 -16.84 -0.46
N GLY A 214 7.85 -16.28 -1.03
CA GLY A 214 7.79 -14.89 -1.47
C GLY A 214 6.41 -14.29 -1.25
N GLY A 215 6.29 -13.00 -1.49
CA GLY A 215 5.02 -12.30 -1.45
C GLY A 215 4.23 -12.50 -2.75
N LEU A 216 3.06 -13.13 -2.67
CA LEU A 216 2.10 -13.23 -3.76
C LEU A 216 1.33 -11.93 -3.90
N SER A 217 1.22 -11.41 -5.12
CA SER A 217 0.48 -10.21 -5.50
C SER A 217 -0.27 -10.42 -6.83
N GLY A 218 -1.10 -9.45 -7.22
CA GLY A 218 -1.91 -9.54 -8.44
C GLY A 218 -3.34 -10.02 -8.18
N PRO A 219 -4.13 -10.34 -9.23
CA PRO A 219 -5.56 -10.65 -9.12
C PRO A 219 -5.91 -11.75 -8.11
N ALA A 220 -5.02 -12.74 -7.92
CA ALA A 220 -5.23 -13.84 -6.98
C ALA A 220 -5.52 -13.38 -5.54
N ILE A 221 -4.98 -12.24 -5.11
CA ILE A 221 -5.18 -11.77 -3.72
C ILE A 221 -6.32 -10.77 -3.56
N ARG A 222 -6.99 -10.32 -4.67
CA ARG A 222 -8.04 -9.30 -4.58
C ARG A 222 -9.19 -9.67 -3.64
N PRO A 223 -9.77 -10.88 -3.66
CA PRO A 223 -10.84 -11.25 -2.73
C PRO A 223 -10.40 -11.19 -1.27
N ILE A 224 -9.14 -11.54 -0.98
CA ILE A 224 -8.55 -11.46 0.37
C ILE A 224 -8.44 -9.99 0.81
N ALA A 225 -7.93 -9.14 -0.07
CA ALA A 225 -7.76 -7.71 0.18
C ALA A 225 -9.10 -7.02 0.42
N LEU A 226 -10.10 -7.27 -0.42
CA LEU A 226 -11.46 -6.72 -0.28
C LEU A 226 -12.10 -7.10 1.06
N ARG A 227 -11.99 -8.38 1.48
CA ARG A 227 -12.49 -8.84 2.77
C ARG A 227 -11.81 -8.09 3.92
N MET A 228 -10.49 -7.97 3.89
CA MET A 228 -9.74 -7.30 4.97
C MET A 228 -10.04 -5.80 5.04
N VAL A 229 -10.16 -5.12 3.90
CA VAL A 229 -10.57 -3.70 3.84
C VAL A 229 -11.97 -3.53 4.45
N TRP A 230 -12.91 -4.40 4.09
CA TRP A 230 -14.27 -4.36 4.62
C TRP A 230 -14.32 -4.61 6.13
N GLU A 231 -13.59 -5.61 6.65
CA GLU A 231 -13.53 -5.92 8.09
C GLU A 231 -12.97 -4.74 8.88
N VAL A 232 -11.86 -4.14 8.41
CA VAL A 232 -11.25 -2.97 9.05
C VAL A 232 -12.19 -1.77 8.98
N ARG A 233 -12.83 -1.49 7.83
CA ARG A 233 -13.81 -0.39 7.70
C ARG A 233 -14.98 -0.55 8.67
N LYS A 234 -15.51 -1.78 8.81
CA LYS A 234 -16.60 -2.07 9.74
C LYS A 234 -16.19 -1.83 11.19
N ALA A 235 -14.99 -2.21 11.58
CA ALA A 235 -14.48 -2.06 12.94
C ALA A 235 -14.00 -0.65 13.28
N LEU A 236 -13.48 0.08 12.28
CA LEU A 236 -12.89 1.42 12.40
C LEU A 236 -13.49 2.38 11.36
N PRO A 237 -14.77 2.75 11.49
CA PRO A 237 -15.52 3.43 10.42
C PRO A 237 -14.99 4.82 10.05
N LYS A 238 -14.22 5.47 10.92
CA LYS A 238 -13.69 6.82 10.72
C LYS A 238 -12.25 6.85 10.18
N VAL A 239 -11.55 5.72 10.18
CA VAL A 239 -10.14 5.67 9.79
C VAL A 239 -10.04 5.62 8.26
N PRO A 240 -9.27 6.54 7.62
CA PRO A 240 -9.04 6.48 6.19
C PRO A 240 -8.22 5.25 5.81
N ILE A 241 -8.58 4.63 4.68
CA ILE A 241 -7.95 3.40 4.19
C ILE A 241 -7.50 3.57 2.74
N PHE A 242 -6.23 3.28 2.47
CA PHE A 242 -5.76 2.93 1.14
C PHE A 242 -5.94 1.44 0.91
N GLY A 243 -6.78 1.05 -0.05
CA GLY A 243 -6.96 -0.34 -0.45
C GLY A 243 -5.98 -0.75 -1.55
N MET A 244 -5.39 -1.94 -1.46
CA MET A 244 -4.53 -2.47 -2.50
C MET A 244 -4.56 -4.00 -2.55
N GLY A 245 -4.32 -4.55 -3.76
CA GLY A 245 -4.25 -5.99 -4.00
C GLY A 245 -5.09 -6.41 -5.22
N GLY A 246 -4.45 -6.66 -6.36
CA GLY A 246 -5.07 -7.19 -7.56
C GLY A 246 -6.01 -6.24 -8.30
N ILE A 247 -5.76 -4.93 -8.25
CA ILE A 247 -6.52 -3.91 -8.98
C ILE A 247 -5.93 -3.79 -10.38
N GLU A 248 -6.77 -4.02 -11.41
CA GLU A 248 -6.40 -3.96 -12.83
C GLU A 248 -7.42 -3.18 -13.68
N THR A 249 -8.63 -2.96 -13.18
CA THR A 249 -9.70 -2.26 -13.90
C THR A 249 -10.41 -1.24 -13.01
N VAL A 250 -11.22 -0.38 -13.61
CA VAL A 250 -12.02 0.60 -12.87
C VAL A 250 -13.03 -0.05 -11.95
N GLU A 251 -13.63 -1.19 -12.36
CA GLU A 251 -14.54 -1.95 -11.51
C GLU A 251 -13.84 -2.42 -10.24
N ASN A 252 -12.57 -2.85 -10.35
CA ASN A 252 -11.80 -3.24 -9.16
C ASN A 252 -11.53 -2.04 -8.24
N VAL A 253 -11.29 -0.84 -8.79
CA VAL A 253 -11.20 0.39 -7.98
C VAL A 253 -12.50 0.61 -7.22
N VAL A 254 -13.65 0.53 -7.91
CA VAL A 254 -14.98 0.71 -7.32
C VAL A 254 -15.27 -0.36 -6.26
N GLU A 255 -14.89 -1.62 -6.48
CA GLU A 255 -15.00 -2.69 -5.48
C GLU A 255 -14.32 -2.31 -4.16
N PHE A 256 -13.09 -1.77 -4.24
CA PHE A 256 -12.36 -1.33 -3.05
C PHE A 256 -13.02 -0.13 -2.35
N LEU A 257 -13.52 0.85 -3.10
CA LEU A 257 -14.24 1.99 -2.54
C LEU A 257 -15.51 1.52 -1.83
N VAL A 258 -16.31 0.68 -2.48
CA VAL A 258 -17.53 0.10 -1.92
C VAL A 258 -17.23 -0.75 -0.68
N ALA A 259 -16.14 -1.51 -0.67
CA ALA A 259 -15.69 -2.27 0.50
C ALA A 259 -15.27 -1.36 1.68
N GLY A 260 -14.87 -0.11 1.40
CA GLY A 260 -14.55 0.86 2.44
C GLY A 260 -13.20 1.55 2.32
N ALA A 261 -12.44 1.34 1.26
CA ALA A 261 -11.24 2.14 0.99
C ALA A 261 -11.64 3.57 0.62
N ASN A 262 -10.89 4.57 1.08
CA ASN A 262 -11.04 5.97 0.66
C ASN A 262 -10.26 6.24 -0.63
N ALA A 263 -9.15 5.54 -0.81
CA ALA A 263 -8.28 5.59 -1.98
C ALA A 263 -7.71 4.21 -2.24
N VAL A 264 -7.11 4.01 -3.41
CA VAL A 264 -6.49 2.75 -3.81
C VAL A 264 -5.04 2.94 -4.23
N GLN A 265 -4.24 1.89 -4.14
CA GLN A 265 -2.87 1.86 -4.64
C GLN A 265 -2.71 0.72 -5.65
N ILE A 266 -2.39 1.06 -6.90
CA ILE A 266 -2.15 0.11 -7.98
C ILE A 266 -0.75 -0.48 -7.82
N GLY A 267 -0.67 -1.80 -7.78
CA GLY A 267 0.58 -2.55 -7.57
C GLY A 267 1.07 -3.27 -8.82
N THR A 268 1.00 -4.59 -8.80
CA THR A 268 1.54 -5.53 -9.79
C THR A 268 1.15 -5.21 -11.23
N ALA A 269 -0.04 -4.67 -11.45
CA ALA A 269 -0.54 -4.32 -12.77
C ALA A 269 0.35 -3.27 -13.50
N ASN A 270 1.07 -2.41 -12.76
CA ASN A 270 2.01 -1.45 -13.35
C ASN A 270 3.16 -2.12 -14.12
N PHE A 271 3.51 -3.37 -13.82
CA PHE A 271 4.54 -4.11 -14.57
C PHE A 271 4.06 -4.55 -15.94
N ARG A 272 2.75 -4.79 -16.10
CA ARG A 272 2.13 -5.20 -17.36
C ARG A 272 1.69 -4.02 -18.20
N ASP A 273 1.18 -2.97 -17.54
CA ASP A 273 0.73 -1.73 -18.18
C ASP A 273 1.20 -0.52 -17.34
N PRO A 274 2.34 0.07 -17.70
CA PRO A 274 2.89 1.23 -16.99
C PRO A 274 2.00 2.45 -16.98
N SER A 275 1.05 2.57 -17.92
CA SER A 275 0.11 3.69 -18.04
C SER A 275 -1.19 3.51 -17.24
N LEU A 276 -1.42 2.30 -16.72
CA LEU A 276 -2.70 1.89 -16.14
C LEU A 276 -3.19 2.85 -15.05
N ALA A 277 -2.33 3.21 -14.10
CA ALA A 277 -2.73 4.06 -12.98
C ALA A 277 -3.25 5.42 -13.45
N GLY A 278 -2.60 6.03 -14.46
CA GLY A 278 -3.04 7.29 -15.05
C GLY A 278 -4.38 7.15 -15.80
N ARG A 279 -4.54 6.07 -16.57
CA ARG A 279 -5.76 5.79 -17.34
C ARG A 279 -6.96 5.55 -16.43
N LEU A 280 -6.77 4.84 -15.31
CA LEU A 280 -7.83 4.57 -14.33
C LEU A 280 -8.44 5.84 -13.72
N VAL A 281 -7.72 6.98 -13.69
CA VAL A 281 -8.31 8.25 -13.22
C VAL A 281 -9.45 8.69 -14.12
N GLY A 282 -9.25 8.71 -15.45
CA GLY A 282 -10.28 9.08 -16.41
C GLY A 282 -11.39 8.02 -16.52
N GLU A 283 -11.04 6.73 -16.43
CA GLU A 283 -12.01 5.64 -16.43
C GLU A 283 -12.95 5.72 -15.21
N LEU A 284 -12.40 6.07 -14.02
CA LEU A 284 -13.20 6.26 -12.80
C LEU A 284 -14.15 7.46 -12.91
N GLU A 285 -13.69 8.57 -13.48
CA GLU A 285 -14.56 9.73 -13.74
C GLU A 285 -15.72 9.35 -14.65
N SER A 286 -15.41 8.65 -15.75
CA SER A 286 -16.40 8.17 -16.73
C SER A 286 -17.39 7.18 -16.09
N TRP A 287 -16.88 6.26 -15.25
CA TRP A 287 -17.71 5.32 -14.52
C TRP A 287 -18.67 6.04 -13.56
N CYS A 288 -18.19 7.01 -12.79
CA CYS A 288 -19.02 7.81 -11.90
C CYS A 288 -20.10 8.58 -12.65
N GLN A 289 -19.77 9.18 -13.80
CA GLN A 289 -20.74 9.88 -14.65
C GLN A 289 -21.86 8.94 -15.14
N ALA A 290 -21.48 7.76 -15.62
CA ALA A 290 -22.41 6.76 -16.13
C ALA A 290 -23.37 6.21 -15.06
N HIS A 291 -22.92 6.21 -13.79
CA HIS A 291 -23.70 5.68 -12.66
C HIS A 291 -24.34 6.78 -11.79
N GLY A 292 -24.29 8.05 -12.21
CA GLY A 292 -24.92 9.16 -11.48
C GLY A 292 -24.24 9.49 -10.13
N VAL A 293 -22.95 9.14 -9.98
CA VAL A 293 -22.16 9.41 -8.77
C VAL A 293 -21.54 10.79 -8.89
N ALA A 294 -22.02 11.76 -8.11
CA ALA A 294 -21.50 13.13 -8.15
C ALA A 294 -20.15 13.28 -7.42
N ARG A 295 -19.93 12.49 -6.37
CA ARG A 295 -18.69 12.48 -5.58
C ARG A 295 -18.22 11.06 -5.37
N VAL A 296 -16.97 10.77 -5.70
CA VAL A 296 -16.41 9.43 -5.52
C VAL A 296 -16.42 8.98 -4.06
N SER A 297 -16.29 9.93 -3.13
CA SER A 297 -16.39 9.66 -1.68
C SER A 297 -17.73 9.05 -1.25
N ASP A 298 -18.80 9.26 -2.01
CA ASP A 298 -20.13 8.71 -1.71
C ASP A 298 -20.20 7.17 -1.92
N LEU A 299 -19.22 6.60 -2.60
CA LEU A 299 -19.09 5.14 -2.76
C LEU A 299 -18.48 4.46 -1.53
N VAL A 300 -17.77 5.19 -0.69
CA VAL A 300 -16.93 4.61 0.38
C VAL A 300 -17.77 3.90 1.44
N GLY A 301 -17.56 2.57 1.54
CA GLY A 301 -18.20 1.75 2.58
C GLY A 301 -19.69 1.48 2.33
N THR A 302 -20.15 1.59 1.09
CA THR A 302 -21.57 1.38 0.73
C THR A 302 -21.95 -0.07 0.48
N LEU A 303 -21.06 -1.03 0.79
CA LEU A 303 -21.34 -2.46 0.59
C LEU A 303 -22.60 -2.90 1.36
N ARG A 304 -23.60 -3.40 0.60
CA ARG A 304 -24.81 -3.97 1.15
C ARG A 304 -24.59 -5.45 1.46
N THR A 305 -24.56 -5.80 2.75
CA THR A 305 -24.38 -7.19 3.18
C THR A 305 -25.72 -7.91 3.20
N ARG A 306 -25.68 -9.23 2.93
CA ARG A 306 -26.86 -10.09 3.13
C ARG A 306 -27.00 -10.37 4.64
N PRO A 307 -28.24 -10.38 5.19
CA PRO A 307 -28.46 -10.86 6.55
C PRO A 307 -27.98 -12.30 6.66
N ARG A 308 -27.32 -12.64 7.75
CA ARG A 308 -27.00 -14.05 8.05
C ARG A 308 -28.31 -14.80 8.29
N PRO A 309 -28.56 -15.96 7.65
CA PRO A 309 -29.71 -16.78 8.00
C PRO A 309 -29.60 -17.20 9.46
N GLU A 310 -30.67 -17.00 10.23
CA GLU A 310 -30.71 -17.31 11.68
C GLU A 310 -30.59 -18.82 11.98
N HIS A 311 -30.67 -19.70 10.98
CA HIS A 311 -30.86 -21.15 11.14
C HIS A 311 -29.79 -22.00 10.44
N LEU A 312 -28.52 -21.64 10.52
CA LEU A 312 -27.44 -22.50 9.98
C LEU A 312 -26.99 -23.60 10.95
N PHE A 313 -27.48 -23.58 12.20
CA PHE A 313 -27.21 -24.63 13.22
C PHE A 313 -28.46 -24.82 14.08
N ALA A 314 -29.42 -25.57 13.55
CA ALA A 314 -30.48 -26.21 14.33
C ALA A 314 -30.22 -27.71 14.38
#